data_9299298ab43d236b61ca46e6932bd8a5
#
_entry.id   9299298ab43d236b61ca46e6932bd8a5
#
_cell.length_a   1.000
_cell.length_b   1.000
_cell.length_c   1.000
_cell.angle_alpha   90.00
_cell.angle_beta   90.00
_cell.angle_gamma   90.00
#
_symmetry.space_group_name_H-M   'P 1'
#
loop_
_entity.id
_entity.type
_entity.pdbx_description
1 polymer ?
#
loop_
_entity_poly.entity_id
_entity_poly.type
_entity_poly.pdbx_seq_one_letter_code
_entity_poly.pdbx_strand_id
1 'polypeptide(L)'
;MNNYFSIGELSKLQNISRQTLIFYDKIGLFTPAYIDPENGYRYYHANQLDYLDTICIMKKIGFSLEEIKEHMKNYTLDSSVIAFKKQLTIIQNQIQELELIKTRVEHRCQQLEQSANILDNYCDVFIEDTNHQYILLQEVDKP
;
A
#
# COMPACT_ATOMS: atom_id res chain seq x y z
N MET A 1 -7.98 -36.49 -12.60
CA MET A 1 -7.51 -35.48 -11.63
C MET A 1 -8.50 -34.34 -11.61
N ASN A 2 -8.97 -33.96 -10.43
CA ASN A 2 -10.00 -32.93 -10.29
C ASN A 2 -9.34 -31.54 -10.47
N ASN A 3 -9.52 -30.89 -11.63
CA ASN A 3 -8.92 -29.60 -11.94
C ASN A 3 -9.71 -28.41 -11.35
N TYR A 4 -10.55 -28.67 -10.34
CA TYR A 4 -11.38 -27.70 -9.68
C TYR A 4 -10.96 -27.49 -8.23
N PHE A 5 -10.95 -26.23 -7.81
CA PHE A 5 -10.76 -25.81 -6.44
C PHE A 5 -12.07 -25.29 -5.86
N SER A 6 -12.40 -25.69 -4.66
CA SER A 6 -13.44 -25.01 -3.87
C SER A 6 -13.00 -23.58 -3.54
N ILE A 7 -13.95 -22.70 -3.21
CA ILE A 7 -13.63 -21.34 -2.77
C ILE A 7 -12.69 -21.33 -1.55
N GLY A 8 -12.77 -22.36 -0.69
CA GLY A 8 -11.90 -22.47 0.48
C GLY A 8 -10.46 -22.84 0.16
N GLU A 9 -10.26 -23.74 -0.80
CA GLU A 9 -8.94 -24.12 -1.29
C GLU A 9 -8.29 -22.97 -2.05
N LEU A 10 -9.03 -22.32 -2.95
CA LEU A 10 -8.57 -21.16 -3.69
C LEU A 10 -8.18 -19.98 -2.78
N SER A 11 -9.00 -19.71 -1.76
CA SER A 11 -8.75 -18.69 -0.74
C SER A 11 -7.41 -18.91 -0.03
N LYS A 12 -7.11 -20.15 0.35
CA LYS A 12 -5.84 -20.53 0.98
C LYS A 12 -4.66 -20.43 0.01
N LEU A 13 -4.84 -20.95 -1.22
CA LEU A 13 -3.80 -20.98 -2.23
C LEU A 13 -3.34 -19.57 -2.61
N GLN A 14 -4.27 -18.65 -2.78
CA GLN A 14 -4.02 -17.28 -3.22
C GLN A 14 -3.88 -16.27 -2.07
N ASN A 15 -4.00 -16.73 -0.82
CA ASN A 15 -3.95 -15.89 0.36
C ASN A 15 -4.91 -14.69 0.31
N ILE A 16 -6.13 -14.92 -0.16
CA ILE A 16 -7.23 -13.95 -0.20
C ILE A 16 -8.44 -14.50 0.52
N SER A 17 -9.28 -13.61 1.09
CA SER A 17 -10.46 -14.07 1.84
C SER A 17 -11.53 -14.66 0.90
N ARG A 18 -12.30 -15.63 1.42
CA ARG A 18 -13.49 -16.14 0.71
C ARG A 18 -14.47 -15.03 0.35
N GLN A 19 -14.61 -14.03 1.24
CA GLN A 19 -15.47 -12.89 1.03
C GLN A 19 -15.00 -12.03 -0.15
N THR A 20 -13.68 -11.88 -0.32
CA THR A 20 -13.09 -11.19 -1.48
C THR A 20 -13.44 -11.91 -2.79
N LEU A 21 -13.34 -13.26 -2.81
CA LEU A 21 -13.71 -14.05 -3.99
C LEU A 21 -15.21 -13.93 -4.32
N ILE A 22 -16.07 -13.96 -3.29
CA ILE A 22 -17.52 -13.75 -3.44
C ILE A 22 -17.80 -12.33 -3.97
N PHE A 23 -17.06 -11.35 -3.46
CA PHE A 23 -17.19 -9.96 -3.93
C PHE A 23 -16.76 -9.82 -5.39
N TYR A 24 -15.64 -10.44 -5.79
CA TYR A 24 -15.16 -10.44 -7.18
C TYR A 24 -16.16 -11.11 -8.13
N ASP A 25 -16.81 -12.19 -7.70
CA ASP A 25 -17.90 -12.84 -8.43
C ASP A 25 -19.08 -11.87 -8.59
N LYS A 26 -19.52 -11.24 -7.50
CA LYS A 26 -20.65 -10.31 -7.48
C LYS A 26 -20.47 -9.11 -8.42
N ILE A 27 -19.26 -8.57 -8.50
CA ILE A 27 -18.95 -7.44 -9.40
C ILE A 27 -18.58 -7.90 -10.82
N GLY A 28 -18.54 -9.20 -11.08
CA GLY A 28 -18.19 -9.78 -12.37
C GLY A 28 -16.73 -9.56 -12.76
N LEU A 29 -15.81 -9.48 -11.77
CA LEU A 29 -14.37 -9.41 -11.99
C LEU A 29 -13.75 -10.79 -12.10
N PHE A 30 -14.17 -11.72 -11.23
CA PHE A 30 -13.71 -13.10 -11.22
C PHE A 30 -14.83 -14.04 -10.79
N THR A 31 -15.40 -14.76 -11.74
CA THR A 31 -16.55 -15.63 -11.52
C THR A 31 -16.13 -17.10 -11.43
N PRO A 32 -16.82 -17.93 -10.62
CA PRO A 32 -16.55 -19.35 -10.57
C PRO A 32 -16.84 -20.02 -11.91
N ALA A 33 -16.05 -21.06 -12.25
CA ALA A 33 -16.29 -21.88 -13.44
C ALA A 33 -17.55 -22.73 -13.30
N TYR A 34 -17.91 -23.08 -12.05
CA TYR A 34 -19.09 -23.90 -11.76
C TYR A 34 -19.66 -23.52 -10.39
N ILE A 35 -20.96 -23.41 -10.31
CA ILE A 35 -21.71 -23.28 -9.06
C ILE A 35 -22.61 -24.51 -8.95
N ASP A 36 -22.47 -25.25 -7.87
CA ASP A 36 -23.28 -26.43 -7.61
C ASP A 36 -24.73 -26.02 -7.37
N PRO A 37 -25.68 -26.49 -8.19
CA PRO A 37 -27.08 -26.11 -8.08
C PRO A 37 -27.79 -26.66 -6.84
N GLU A 38 -27.26 -27.73 -6.23
CA GLU A 38 -27.88 -28.35 -5.06
C GLU A 38 -27.54 -27.61 -3.76
N ASN A 39 -26.31 -27.09 -3.64
CA ASN A 39 -25.80 -26.51 -2.40
C ASN A 39 -25.22 -25.10 -2.53
N GLY A 40 -25.15 -24.58 -3.76
CA GLY A 40 -24.63 -23.23 -4.06
C GLY A 40 -23.11 -23.08 -3.90
N TYR A 41 -22.38 -24.19 -3.77
CA TYR A 41 -20.92 -24.12 -3.64
C TYR A 41 -20.23 -23.69 -4.94
N ARG A 42 -19.25 -22.82 -4.81
CA ARG A 42 -18.46 -22.24 -5.91
C ARG A 42 -17.18 -23.03 -6.14
N TYR A 43 -16.98 -23.41 -7.40
CA TYR A 43 -15.80 -24.13 -7.86
C TYR A 43 -15.11 -23.35 -8.97
N TYR A 44 -13.78 -23.30 -8.88
CA TYR A 44 -12.90 -22.58 -9.80
C TYR A 44 -11.98 -23.56 -10.49
N HIS A 45 -11.84 -23.44 -11.80
CA HIS A 45 -10.97 -24.34 -12.57
C HIS A 45 -9.52 -23.87 -12.50
N ALA A 46 -8.57 -24.82 -12.60
CA ALA A 46 -7.13 -24.54 -12.52
C ALA A 46 -6.63 -23.50 -13.54
N ASN A 47 -7.24 -23.43 -14.72
CA ASN A 47 -6.89 -22.43 -15.75
C ASN A 47 -7.30 -21.00 -15.39
N GLN A 48 -8.08 -20.79 -14.32
CA GLN A 48 -8.44 -19.46 -13.83
C GLN A 48 -7.40 -18.88 -12.83
N LEU A 49 -6.40 -19.69 -12.41
CA LEU A 49 -5.40 -19.26 -11.43
C LEU A 49 -4.57 -18.09 -11.93
N ASP A 50 -4.06 -18.15 -13.16
CA ASP A 50 -3.25 -17.08 -13.75
C ASP A 50 -4.04 -15.77 -13.88
N TYR A 51 -5.33 -15.87 -14.17
CA TYR A 51 -6.22 -14.72 -14.23
C TYR A 51 -6.38 -14.08 -12.85
N LEU A 52 -6.59 -14.89 -11.82
CA LEU A 52 -6.70 -14.40 -10.44
C LEU A 52 -5.36 -13.84 -9.93
N ASP A 53 -4.24 -14.46 -10.26
CA ASP A 53 -2.90 -13.96 -9.96
C ASP A 53 -2.69 -12.55 -10.54
N THR A 54 -3.08 -12.35 -11.80
CA THR A 54 -3.01 -11.03 -12.45
C THR A 54 -3.82 -9.99 -11.68
N ILE A 55 -5.06 -10.32 -11.28
CA ILE A 55 -5.90 -9.43 -10.46
C ILE A 55 -5.19 -9.08 -9.15
N CYS A 56 -4.63 -10.08 -8.46
CA CYS A 56 -3.94 -9.90 -7.19
C CYS A 56 -2.70 -9.01 -7.32
N ILE A 57 -1.90 -9.19 -8.38
CA ILE A 57 -0.73 -8.37 -8.66
C ILE A 57 -1.16 -6.92 -8.94
N MET A 58 -2.11 -6.70 -9.83
CA MET A 58 -2.61 -5.35 -10.16
C MET A 58 -3.15 -4.64 -8.91
N LYS A 59 -3.88 -5.37 -8.05
CA LYS A 59 -4.39 -4.83 -6.81
C LYS A 59 -3.28 -4.41 -5.84
N LYS A 60 -2.23 -5.23 -5.70
CA LYS A 60 -1.06 -4.94 -4.85
C LYS A 60 -0.29 -3.70 -5.29
N ILE A 61 -0.19 -3.46 -6.59
CA ILE A 61 0.50 -2.28 -7.14
C ILE A 61 -0.40 -1.03 -7.22
N GLY A 62 -1.66 -1.11 -6.71
CA GLY A 62 -2.52 0.04 -6.47
C GLY A 62 -3.57 0.34 -7.54
N PHE A 63 -3.85 -0.58 -8.47
CA PHE A 63 -4.98 -0.41 -9.38
C PHE A 63 -6.31 -0.52 -8.63
N SER A 64 -7.28 0.30 -9.01
CA SER A 64 -8.68 0.14 -8.60
C SER A 64 -9.30 -1.11 -9.23
N LEU A 65 -10.38 -1.61 -8.66
CA LEU A 65 -11.08 -2.79 -9.23
C LEU A 65 -11.70 -2.50 -10.59
N GLU A 66 -12.11 -1.25 -10.82
CA GLU A 66 -12.64 -0.77 -12.10
C GLU A 66 -11.56 -0.79 -13.17
N GLU A 67 -10.36 -0.27 -12.87
CA GLU A 67 -9.22 -0.29 -13.79
C GLU A 67 -8.77 -1.72 -14.10
N ILE A 68 -8.75 -2.61 -13.10
CA ILE A 68 -8.44 -4.03 -13.30
C ILE A 68 -9.48 -4.67 -14.23
N LYS A 69 -10.76 -4.45 -13.97
CA LYS A 69 -11.85 -5.02 -14.75
C LYS A 69 -11.81 -4.56 -16.22
N GLU A 70 -11.54 -3.27 -16.44
CA GLU A 70 -11.39 -2.71 -17.77
C GLU A 70 -10.15 -3.28 -18.49
N HIS A 71 -9.03 -3.37 -17.78
CA HIS A 71 -7.81 -3.97 -18.30
C HIS A 71 -8.02 -5.42 -18.72
N MET A 72 -8.68 -6.23 -17.88
CA MET A 72 -8.94 -7.65 -18.15
C MET A 72 -9.91 -7.87 -19.32
N LYS A 73 -10.81 -6.91 -19.61
CA LYS A 73 -11.71 -6.96 -20.77
C LYS A 73 -11.01 -6.63 -22.08
N ASN A 74 -10.14 -5.63 -22.06
CA ASN A 74 -9.52 -5.03 -23.23
C ASN A 74 -8.01 -5.32 -23.26
N TYR A 75 -7.62 -6.54 -22.86
CA TYR A 75 -6.23 -6.94 -22.75
C TYR A 75 -5.52 -6.89 -24.11
N THR A 76 -4.60 -5.94 -24.25
CA THR A 76 -3.57 -5.92 -25.29
C THR A 76 -2.21 -5.66 -24.64
N LEU A 77 -1.14 -6.12 -25.27
CA LEU A 77 0.21 -5.88 -24.74
C LEU A 77 0.50 -4.38 -24.60
N ASP A 78 0.10 -3.59 -25.58
CA ASP A 78 0.34 -2.12 -25.59
C ASP A 78 -0.45 -1.42 -24.46
N SER A 79 -1.72 -1.76 -24.28
CA SER A 79 -2.54 -1.18 -23.21
C SER A 79 -2.01 -1.56 -21.83
N SER A 80 -1.50 -2.78 -21.68
CA SER A 80 -0.88 -3.26 -20.46
C SER A 80 0.39 -2.48 -20.12
N VAL A 81 1.28 -2.32 -21.08
CA VAL A 81 2.53 -1.55 -20.92
C VAL A 81 2.23 -0.10 -20.51
N ILE A 82 1.24 0.54 -21.14
CA ILE A 82 0.84 1.91 -20.81
C ILE A 82 0.29 1.99 -19.37
N ALA A 83 -0.59 1.07 -18.98
CA ALA A 83 -1.18 1.03 -17.65
C ALA A 83 -0.10 0.85 -16.56
N PHE A 84 0.80 -0.13 -16.74
CA PHE A 84 1.88 -0.38 -15.79
C PHE A 84 2.89 0.77 -15.70
N LYS A 85 3.24 1.42 -16.82
CA LYS A 85 4.10 2.62 -16.80
C LYS A 85 3.48 3.77 -16.04
N LYS A 86 2.16 4.01 -16.22
CA LYS A 86 1.42 5.02 -15.45
C LYS A 86 1.49 4.70 -13.94
N GLN A 87 1.25 3.45 -13.57
CA GLN A 87 1.31 3.03 -12.17
C GLN A 87 2.71 3.15 -11.58
N LEU A 88 3.75 2.84 -12.36
CA LEU A 88 5.14 3.01 -11.93
C LEU A 88 5.45 4.49 -11.59
N THR A 89 4.97 5.42 -12.41
CA THR A 89 5.12 6.87 -12.14
C THR A 89 4.44 7.27 -10.83
N ILE A 90 3.23 6.76 -10.57
CA ILE A 90 2.50 7.03 -9.32
C ILE A 90 3.30 6.51 -8.10
N ILE A 91 3.81 5.28 -8.18
CA ILE A 91 4.64 4.69 -7.12
C ILE A 91 5.91 5.50 -6.89
N GLN A 92 6.59 5.94 -7.95
CA GLN A 92 7.79 6.77 -7.83
C GLN A 92 7.51 8.10 -7.12
N ASN A 93 6.39 8.75 -7.42
CA ASN A 93 5.98 9.98 -6.73
C ASN A 93 5.69 9.73 -5.24
N GLN A 94 5.02 8.61 -4.91
CA GLN A 94 4.78 8.23 -3.53
C GLN A 94 6.07 7.95 -2.75
N ILE A 95 7.04 7.31 -3.37
CA ILE A 95 8.36 7.06 -2.78
C ILE A 95 9.04 8.40 -2.45
N GLN A 96 9.06 9.35 -3.39
CA GLN A 96 9.66 10.68 -3.17
C GLN A 96 8.97 11.45 -2.02
N GLU A 97 7.63 11.38 -1.96
CA GLU A 97 6.87 11.99 -0.87
C GLU A 97 7.22 11.38 0.49
N LEU A 98 7.29 10.05 0.56
CA LEU A 98 7.66 9.32 1.78
C LEU A 98 9.10 9.60 2.21
N GLU A 99 10.04 9.73 1.29
CA GLU A 99 11.43 10.12 1.56
C GLU A 99 11.50 11.52 2.17
N LEU A 100 10.72 12.47 1.65
CA LEU A 100 10.63 13.82 2.23
C LEU A 100 10.04 13.80 3.65
N ILE A 101 8.99 13.02 3.88
CA ILE A 101 8.40 12.85 5.22
C ILE A 101 9.41 12.22 6.16
N LYS A 102 10.12 11.18 5.73
CA LYS A 102 11.17 10.52 6.51
C LYS A 102 12.22 11.52 6.97
N THR A 103 12.77 12.33 6.07
CA THR A 103 13.77 13.36 6.39
C THR A 103 13.27 14.35 7.44
N ARG A 104 12.01 14.77 7.35
CA ARG A 104 11.40 15.68 8.35
C ARG A 104 11.28 15.02 9.72
N VAL A 105 10.90 13.74 9.76
CA VAL A 105 10.79 12.98 11.02
C VAL A 105 12.17 12.78 11.64
N GLU A 106 13.17 12.42 10.86
CA GLU A 106 14.56 12.25 11.33
C GLU A 106 15.10 13.56 11.93
N HIS A 107 14.89 14.69 11.24
CA HIS A 107 15.27 16.01 11.78
C HIS A 107 14.56 16.32 13.11
N ARG A 108 13.26 16.01 13.21
CA ARG A 108 12.51 16.21 14.45
C ARG A 108 13.00 15.34 15.58
N CYS A 109 13.36 14.08 15.32
CA CYS A 109 13.96 13.21 16.31
C CYS A 109 15.28 13.79 16.83
N GLN A 110 16.16 14.25 15.94
CA GLN A 110 17.44 14.86 16.33
C GLN A 110 17.23 16.10 17.21
N GLN A 111 16.29 16.99 16.87
CA GLN A 111 15.97 18.16 17.70
C GLN A 111 15.49 17.77 19.10
N LEU A 112 14.65 16.74 19.22
CA LEU A 112 14.15 16.28 20.51
C LEU A 112 15.26 15.63 21.34
N GLU A 113 16.13 14.83 20.72
CA GLU A 113 17.28 14.22 21.39
C GLU A 113 18.26 15.28 21.89
N GLN A 114 18.56 16.31 21.09
CA GLN A 114 19.39 17.44 21.52
C GLN A 114 18.76 18.19 22.71
N SER A 115 17.43 18.44 22.65
CA SER A 115 16.72 19.09 23.74
C SER A 115 16.71 18.26 25.02
N ALA A 116 16.59 16.93 24.92
CA ALA A 116 16.66 16.02 26.06
C ALA A 116 18.08 16.04 26.70
N ASN A 117 19.12 16.00 25.89
CA ASN A 117 20.50 16.07 26.35
C ASN A 117 20.82 17.41 27.05
N ILE A 118 20.21 18.53 26.61
CA ILE A 118 20.33 19.82 27.25
C ILE A 118 19.63 19.79 28.63
N LEU A 119 18.48 19.19 28.75
CA LEU A 119 17.73 19.09 30.01
C LEU A 119 18.44 18.24 31.07
N ASP A 120 19.17 17.20 30.68
CA ASP A 120 19.93 16.34 31.57
C ASP A 120 21.22 17.05 32.11
N ASN A 121 21.71 18.07 31.40
CA ASN A 121 22.94 18.79 31.75
C ASN A 121 22.69 20.17 32.40
N TYR A 122 21.61 20.36 33.11
CA TYR A 122 21.11 21.65 33.64
C TYR A 122 22.00 22.36 34.69
N CYS A 123 23.23 21.94 34.90
CA CYS A 123 24.10 22.58 35.89
C CYS A 123 25.14 23.53 35.30
N ASP A 124 25.37 23.61 34.00
CA ASP A 124 26.40 24.45 33.41
C ASP A 124 25.84 25.30 32.25
N VAL A 125 26.16 26.59 32.25
CA VAL A 125 25.93 27.48 31.12
C VAL A 125 26.96 27.17 30.05
N PHE A 126 26.54 26.66 28.89
CA PHE A 126 27.40 26.48 27.75
C PHE A 126 27.04 27.42 26.61
N ILE A 127 28.05 27.84 25.87
CA ILE A 127 27.86 28.66 24.67
C ILE A 127 28.18 27.76 23.49
N GLU A 128 27.16 27.53 22.64
CA GLU A 128 27.30 26.81 21.39
C GLU A 128 27.26 27.78 20.22
N ASP A 129 28.21 27.69 19.32
CA ASP A 129 28.26 28.52 18.12
C ASP A 129 27.33 27.90 17.06
N THR A 130 26.13 28.43 16.92
CA THR A 130 25.13 27.93 15.96
C THR A 130 25.13 28.82 14.73
N ASN A 131 25.47 28.25 13.60
CA ASN A 131 25.31 28.92 12.31
C ASN A 131 23.82 29.25 12.04
N HIS A 132 23.44 30.49 12.23
CA HIS A 132 22.17 31.10 11.82
C HIS A 132 20.89 30.57 12.51
N GLN A 133 20.78 30.73 13.82
CA GLN A 133 19.49 30.66 14.52
C GLN A 133 19.11 32.04 15.05
N TYR A 134 17.87 32.48 14.80
CA TYR A 134 17.32 33.67 15.42
C TYR A 134 16.76 33.34 16.79
N ILE A 135 17.33 33.93 17.85
CA ILE A 135 16.83 33.82 19.24
C ILE A 135 15.97 35.04 19.52
N LEU A 136 14.71 34.85 19.87
CA LEU A 136 13.82 35.88 20.39
C LEU A 136 13.97 35.88 21.92
N LEU A 137 14.64 36.88 22.46
CA LEU A 137 14.71 37.11 23.90
C LEU A 137 13.55 38.01 24.30
N GLN A 138 12.69 37.53 25.17
CA GLN A 138 11.67 38.35 25.83
C GLN A 138 12.09 38.59 27.29
N GLU A 139 12.29 39.86 27.66
CA GLU A 139 12.47 40.24 29.04
C GLU A 139 11.17 39.98 29.80
N VAL A 140 11.22 39.18 30.84
CA VAL A 140 10.10 38.98 31.76
C VAL A 140 10.33 39.90 32.95
N ASP A 141 9.54 40.95 33.06
CA ASP A 141 9.52 41.80 34.25
C ASP A 141 9.19 40.93 35.47
N LYS A 142 10.09 40.94 36.44
CA LYS A 142 9.82 40.33 37.75
C LYS A 142 8.80 41.15 38.49
N PRO A 143 7.85 40.49 39.20
CA PRO A 143 6.89 41.18 40.06
C PRO A 143 7.51 41.84 41.26
#